data_f4f2b18d0822478bbbfa9074b707f427
#
_entry.id   f4f2b18d0822478bbbfa9074b707f427
#
_cell.length_a   1.000
_cell.length_b   1.000
_cell.length_c   1.000
_cell.angle_alpha   90.00
_cell.angle_beta   90.00
_cell.angle_gamma   90.00
#
_symmetry.space_group_name_H-M   'P 1'
#
loop_
_entity.id
_entity.type
_entity.pdbx_description
1 polymer ?
#
loop_
_entity_poly.entity_id
_entity_poly.type
_entity_poly.pdbx_seq_one_letter_code
_entity_poly.pdbx_strand_id
1 'polypeptide(L)'
;MTDPIAAHLAAVRRDRYSDATLTARARILATLPDPLGMDRLATLAWWESRQTRPDGEPRAAASLSGEKAHAAEFWRWAMREGLLDRNPADWLPKVRQAKTMAVVVPEGDLYRILRDAAPPMRRMVALAAMAGLRSAEIAAVTWADIDRDNGVLWVREGKGRKDRSVPLSAGLLAELGEPGAGPIVGKAMNAKAVSAALGRYLRAHGSDFTAHKLRARYLTRFLAATGDAVAAAQVAGHSDLSSITRYAVASSDTMRRGAEAAGRIG
;
A
#
# COMPACT_ATOMS: atom_id res chain seq x y z
N MET A 1 -36.97 10.33 -1.59
CA MET A 1 -35.64 10.95 -1.42
C MET A 1 -34.60 9.88 -1.65
N THR A 2 -33.65 10.11 -2.55
CA THR A 2 -32.55 9.16 -2.82
C THR A 2 -31.64 9.10 -1.58
N ASP A 3 -31.24 7.90 -1.17
CA ASP A 3 -30.27 7.73 -0.08
C ASP A 3 -28.97 8.48 -0.42
N PRO A 4 -28.54 9.46 0.40
CA PRO A 4 -27.35 10.27 0.12
C PRO A 4 -26.06 9.44 0.09
N ILE A 5 -25.98 8.36 0.87
CA ILE A 5 -24.83 7.44 0.83
C ILE A 5 -24.78 6.71 -0.51
N ALA A 6 -25.91 6.19 -0.97
CA ALA A 6 -25.99 5.50 -2.26
C ALA A 6 -25.64 6.45 -3.43
N ALA A 7 -26.12 7.70 -3.39
CA ALA A 7 -25.81 8.73 -4.38
C ALA A 7 -24.31 9.05 -4.41
N HIS A 8 -23.68 9.23 -3.24
CA HIS A 8 -22.25 9.44 -3.12
C HIS A 8 -21.44 8.25 -3.65
N LEU A 9 -21.79 7.02 -3.29
CA LEU A 9 -21.08 5.82 -3.76
C LEU A 9 -21.20 5.66 -5.28
N ALA A 10 -22.35 6.04 -5.87
CA ALA A 10 -22.51 6.06 -7.32
C ALA A 10 -21.60 7.12 -7.98
N ALA A 11 -21.46 8.31 -7.37
CA ALA A 11 -20.52 9.34 -7.84
C ALA A 11 -19.08 8.85 -7.78
N VAL A 12 -18.65 8.28 -6.64
CA VAL A 12 -17.30 7.72 -6.46
C VAL A 12 -17.00 6.58 -7.43
N ARG A 13 -18.01 5.77 -7.78
CA ARG A 13 -17.86 4.71 -8.81
C ARG A 13 -17.62 5.32 -10.19
N ARG A 14 -18.27 6.41 -10.55
CA ARG A 14 -18.01 7.14 -11.82
C ARG A 14 -16.59 7.68 -11.88
N ASP A 15 -16.02 8.10 -10.74
CA ASP A 15 -14.63 8.55 -10.62
C ASP A 15 -13.61 7.39 -10.65
N ARG A 16 -14.05 6.17 -10.97
CA ARG A 16 -13.23 4.97 -11.16
C ARG A 16 -12.40 4.55 -9.95
N TYR A 17 -12.87 4.79 -8.76
CA TYR A 17 -12.27 4.20 -7.56
C TYR A 17 -12.43 2.67 -7.54
N SER A 18 -11.51 1.98 -6.88
CA SER A 18 -11.56 0.52 -6.78
C SER A 18 -12.76 0.03 -5.96
N ASP A 19 -13.27 -1.17 -6.26
CA ASP A 19 -14.34 -1.81 -5.48
C ASP A 19 -13.97 -1.96 -4.01
N ALA A 20 -12.69 -2.19 -3.69
CA ALA A 20 -12.20 -2.23 -2.32
C ALA A 20 -12.39 -0.89 -1.59
N THR A 21 -12.14 0.24 -2.28
CA THR A 21 -12.36 1.58 -1.75
C THR A 21 -13.87 1.84 -1.55
N LEU A 22 -14.70 1.46 -2.53
CA LEU A 22 -16.16 1.59 -2.44
C LEU A 22 -16.71 0.79 -1.25
N THR A 23 -16.30 -0.46 -1.10
CA THR A 23 -16.71 -1.34 0.01
C THR A 23 -16.27 -0.78 1.36
N ALA A 24 -15.03 -0.31 1.49
CA ALA A 24 -14.53 0.30 2.72
C ALA A 24 -15.32 1.57 3.07
N ARG A 25 -15.58 2.43 2.08
CA ARG A 25 -16.35 3.66 2.26
C ARG A 25 -17.80 3.36 2.66
N ALA A 26 -18.50 2.47 1.95
CA ALA A 26 -19.84 2.05 2.28
C ALA A 26 -19.95 1.56 3.72
N ARG A 27 -19.02 0.69 4.15
CA ARG A 27 -18.97 0.18 5.53
C ARG A 27 -18.83 1.28 6.57
N ILE A 28 -18.00 2.30 6.31
CA ILE A 28 -17.81 3.40 7.25
C ILE A 28 -19.04 4.30 7.28
N LEU A 29 -19.57 4.68 6.11
CA LEU A 29 -20.74 5.55 6.02
C LEU A 29 -21.98 4.94 6.65
N ALA A 30 -22.15 3.61 6.57
CA ALA A 30 -23.22 2.90 7.25
C ALA A 30 -23.17 2.98 8.79
N THR A 31 -22.06 3.47 9.37
CA THR A 31 -21.96 3.70 10.82
C THR A 31 -22.40 5.11 11.26
N LEU A 32 -22.67 6.01 10.31
CA LEU A 32 -23.14 7.35 10.61
C LEU A 32 -24.63 7.27 10.99
N PRO A 33 -25.05 7.78 12.17
CA PRO A 33 -26.44 7.67 12.62
C PRO A 33 -27.40 8.51 11.76
N ASP A 34 -26.98 9.70 11.36
CA ASP A 34 -27.68 10.59 10.42
C ASP A 34 -26.64 11.29 9.53
N PRO A 35 -26.36 10.74 8.33
CA PRO A 35 -25.23 11.22 7.51
C PRO A 35 -25.24 12.70 7.15
N LEU A 36 -26.41 13.33 7.07
CA LEU A 36 -26.58 14.75 6.70
C LEU A 36 -27.01 15.66 7.86
N GLY A 37 -27.60 15.10 8.93
CA GLY A 37 -28.08 15.88 10.07
C GLY A 37 -27.15 15.90 11.29
N MET A 38 -25.91 15.43 11.15
CA MET A 38 -24.94 15.40 12.25
C MET A 38 -24.47 16.80 12.63
N ASP A 39 -24.88 17.27 13.79
CA ASP A 39 -24.29 18.42 14.46
C ASP A 39 -22.92 18.08 15.09
N ARG A 40 -22.32 19.08 15.76
CA ARG A 40 -21.02 18.90 16.41
C ARG A 40 -21.04 17.80 17.48
N LEU A 41 -22.08 17.73 18.30
CA LEU A 41 -22.16 16.75 19.39
C LEU A 41 -22.35 15.34 18.86
N ALA A 42 -23.27 15.15 17.91
CA ALA A 42 -23.49 13.86 17.25
C ALA A 42 -22.21 13.38 16.51
N THR A 43 -21.48 14.29 15.86
CA THR A 43 -20.22 13.96 15.17
C THR A 43 -19.14 13.51 16.15
N LEU A 44 -18.98 14.19 17.28
CA LEU A 44 -18.02 13.82 18.32
C LEU A 44 -18.42 12.51 19.01
N ALA A 45 -19.71 12.30 19.30
CA ALA A 45 -20.22 11.06 19.88
C ALA A 45 -19.99 9.86 18.94
N TRP A 46 -20.29 10.02 17.64
CA TRP A 46 -19.94 9.01 16.65
C TRP A 46 -18.45 8.71 16.65
N TRP A 47 -17.60 9.74 16.62
CA TRP A 47 -16.15 9.57 16.61
C TRP A 47 -15.64 8.85 17.86
N GLU A 48 -16.19 9.15 19.04
CA GLU A 48 -15.82 8.49 20.28
C GLU A 48 -16.16 6.99 20.23
N SER A 49 -17.34 6.64 19.70
CA SER A 49 -17.76 5.25 19.51
C SER A 49 -16.81 4.46 18.58
N ARG A 50 -16.00 5.16 17.77
CA ARG A 50 -15.05 4.55 16.86
C ARG A 50 -13.66 4.30 17.47
N GLN A 51 -13.36 4.84 18.68
CA GLN A 51 -12.03 4.75 19.27
C GLN A 51 -11.67 3.34 19.76
N THR A 52 -12.67 2.56 20.13
CA THR A 52 -12.51 1.21 20.66
C THR A 52 -13.11 0.15 19.75
N ARG A 53 -12.63 -1.07 19.88
CA ARG A 53 -13.20 -2.26 19.24
C ARG A 53 -14.33 -2.82 20.12
N PRO A 54 -15.14 -3.77 19.60
CA PRO A 54 -16.17 -4.45 20.41
C PRO A 54 -15.59 -5.21 21.62
N ASP A 55 -14.32 -5.61 21.57
CA ASP A 55 -13.59 -6.26 22.68
C ASP A 55 -13.03 -5.26 23.72
N GLY A 56 -13.28 -3.96 23.56
CA GLY A 56 -12.82 -2.91 24.45
C GLY A 56 -11.40 -2.39 24.13
N GLU A 57 -10.66 -3.03 23.22
CA GLU A 57 -9.30 -2.62 22.87
C GLU A 57 -9.27 -1.35 22.01
N PRO A 58 -8.28 -0.47 22.20
CA PRO A 58 -8.11 0.71 21.35
C PRO A 58 -7.92 0.35 19.87
N ARG A 59 -8.49 1.14 19.01
CA ARG A 59 -8.30 0.98 17.56
C ARG A 59 -7.02 1.67 17.09
N ALA A 60 -6.34 1.04 16.13
CA ALA A 60 -5.12 1.59 15.57
C ALA A 60 -5.36 2.96 14.91
N ALA A 61 -4.47 3.92 15.17
CA ALA A 61 -4.54 5.28 14.63
C ALA A 61 -4.65 5.31 13.09
N ALA A 62 -3.99 4.37 12.38
CA ALA A 62 -4.11 4.26 10.93
C ALA A 62 -5.53 3.91 10.48
N SER A 63 -6.23 3.02 11.20
CA SER A 63 -7.62 2.66 10.93
C SER A 63 -8.54 3.85 11.17
N LEU A 64 -8.39 4.57 12.29
CA LEU A 64 -9.16 5.76 12.63
C LEU A 64 -8.93 6.87 11.59
N SER A 65 -7.69 7.09 11.16
CA SER A 65 -7.37 8.06 10.12
C SER A 65 -8.07 7.73 8.80
N GLY A 66 -8.11 6.45 8.42
CA GLY A 66 -8.83 5.98 7.23
C GLY A 66 -10.35 6.20 7.35
N GLU A 67 -10.93 5.92 8.51
CA GLU A 67 -12.36 6.15 8.75
C GLU A 67 -12.71 7.64 8.68
N LYS A 68 -11.95 8.48 9.34
CA LYS A 68 -12.10 9.93 9.25
C LYS A 68 -12.02 10.40 7.80
N ALA A 69 -11.06 9.91 7.02
CA ALA A 69 -10.91 10.28 5.61
C ALA A 69 -12.12 9.89 4.75
N HIS A 70 -12.69 8.70 4.97
CA HIS A 70 -13.88 8.27 4.24
C HIS A 70 -15.10 9.11 4.58
N ALA A 71 -15.34 9.41 5.86
CA ALA A 71 -16.44 10.27 6.30
C ALA A 71 -16.26 11.72 5.79
N ALA A 72 -15.05 12.27 5.93
CA ALA A 72 -14.75 13.62 5.46
C ALA A 72 -14.95 13.79 3.95
N GLU A 73 -14.66 12.76 3.15
CA GLU A 73 -14.87 12.79 1.71
C GLU A 73 -16.35 12.75 1.33
N PHE A 74 -17.15 11.97 2.06
CA PHE A 74 -18.61 11.97 1.91
C PHE A 74 -19.20 13.35 2.22
N TRP A 75 -18.85 13.94 3.36
CA TRP A 75 -19.39 15.27 3.74
C TRP A 75 -18.87 16.36 2.81
N ARG A 76 -17.65 16.28 2.30
CA ARG A 76 -17.14 17.21 1.26
C ARG A 76 -17.95 17.10 -0.03
N TRP A 77 -18.31 15.88 -0.44
CA TRP A 77 -19.21 15.65 -1.56
C TRP A 77 -20.60 16.26 -1.27
N ALA A 78 -21.18 16.00 -0.11
CA ALA A 78 -22.48 16.55 0.28
C ALA A 78 -22.51 18.09 0.28
N MET A 79 -21.41 18.73 0.66
CA MET A 79 -21.27 20.19 0.54
C MET A 79 -21.28 20.65 -0.93
N ARG A 80 -20.57 19.96 -1.80
CA ARG A 80 -20.57 20.29 -3.24
C ARG A 80 -21.95 20.14 -3.89
N GLU A 81 -22.75 19.20 -3.41
CA GLU A 81 -24.12 18.99 -3.85
C GLU A 81 -25.14 19.94 -3.15
N GLY A 82 -24.68 20.84 -2.29
CA GLY A 82 -25.55 21.76 -1.56
C GLY A 82 -26.41 21.10 -0.47
N LEU A 83 -26.05 19.89 -0.05
CA LEU A 83 -26.78 19.15 1.01
C LEU A 83 -26.30 19.50 2.42
N LEU A 84 -25.15 20.16 2.54
CA LEU A 84 -24.55 20.62 3.80
C LEU A 84 -23.85 21.96 3.61
N ASP A 85 -23.92 22.84 4.61
CA ASP A 85 -23.24 24.12 4.63
C ASP A 85 -21.79 24.03 5.16
N ARG A 86 -21.47 22.95 5.87
CA ARG A 86 -20.14 22.72 6.47
C ARG A 86 -19.80 21.24 6.54
N ASN A 87 -18.50 20.97 6.63
CA ASN A 87 -18.00 19.59 6.76
C ASN A 87 -17.93 19.18 8.24
N PRO A 88 -18.75 18.23 8.71
CA PRO A 88 -18.69 17.74 10.10
C PRO A 88 -17.31 17.19 10.49
N ALA A 89 -16.49 16.72 9.55
CA ALA A 89 -15.13 16.24 9.84
C ALA A 89 -14.19 17.34 10.38
N ASP A 90 -14.52 18.63 10.20
CA ASP A 90 -13.71 19.74 10.72
C ASP A 90 -13.77 19.82 12.26
N TRP A 91 -14.79 19.24 12.88
CA TRP A 91 -14.88 19.12 14.34
C TRP A 91 -14.09 17.96 14.91
N LEU A 92 -13.67 16.98 14.06
CA LEU A 92 -12.96 15.81 14.51
C LEU A 92 -11.49 16.10 14.81
N PRO A 93 -10.94 15.58 15.92
CA PRO A 93 -9.54 15.80 16.27
C PRO A 93 -8.60 15.22 15.21
N LYS A 94 -7.39 15.80 15.13
CA LYS A 94 -6.32 15.24 14.32
C LYS A 94 -5.93 13.86 14.86
N VAL A 95 -5.96 12.84 14.01
CA VAL A 95 -5.42 11.52 14.34
C VAL A 95 -3.90 11.59 14.21
N ARG A 96 -3.20 11.57 15.34
CA ARG A 96 -1.72 11.51 15.33
C ARG A 96 -1.30 10.07 15.02
N GLN A 97 -0.59 9.89 13.93
CA GLN A 97 0.06 8.62 13.61
C GLN A 97 1.54 8.74 13.95
N ALA A 98 2.05 7.82 14.75
CA ALA A 98 3.49 7.68 14.91
C ALA A 98 4.11 7.35 13.55
N LYS A 99 5.12 8.12 13.14
CA LYS A 99 5.92 7.77 11.96
C LYS A 99 6.78 6.57 12.34
N THR A 100 6.27 5.37 12.11
CA THR A 100 7.07 4.16 12.27
C THR A 100 7.97 4.02 11.05
N MET A 101 9.26 3.84 11.31
CA MET A 101 10.21 3.46 10.26
C MET A 101 9.79 2.09 9.68
N ALA A 102 10.03 1.90 8.39
CA ALA A 102 9.75 0.61 7.76
C ALA A 102 10.61 -0.47 8.43
N VAL A 103 9.96 -1.50 8.99
CA VAL A 103 10.68 -2.68 9.47
C VAL A 103 11.21 -3.42 8.25
N VAL A 104 12.53 -3.47 8.12
CA VAL A 104 13.21 -4.15 7.01
C VAL A 104 13.34 -5.63 7.36
N VAL A 105 12.92 -6.50 6.43
CA VAL A 105 13.11 -7.95 6.54
C VAL A 105 14.60 -8.26 6.47
N PRO A 106 15.20 -8.91 7.49
CA PRO A 106 16.62 -9.27 7.48
C PRO A 106 16.98 -10.23 6.34
N GLU A 107 18.22 -10.16 5.86
CA GLU A 107 18.71 -11.01 4.75
C GLU A 107 18.59 -12.50 5.07
N GLY A 108 19.04 -12.90 6.28
CA GLY A 108 18.98 -14.30 6.71
C GLY A 108 17.56 -14.85 6.75
N ASP A 109 16.57 -14.02 7.15
CA ASP A 109 15.16 -14.41 7.17
C ASP A 109 14.63 -14.57 5.74
N LEU A 110 14.93 -13.63 4.84
CA LEU A 110 14.52 -13.76 3.44
C LEU A 110 15.14 -14.99 2.77
N TYR A 111 16.43 -15.24 3.01
CA TYR A 111 17.11 -16.43 2.49
C TYR A 111 16.42 -17.72 2.94
N ARG A 112 16.13 -17.85 4.24
CA ARG A 112 15.42 -19.00 4.81
C ARG A 112 14.05 -19.17 4.19
N ILE A 113 13.27 -18.08 4.10
CA ILE A 113 11.94 -18.07 3.52
C ILE A 113 11.96 -18.51 2.04
N LEU A 114 12.93 -18.04 1.25
CA LEU A 114 13.06 -18.42 -0.16
C LEU A 114 13.52 -19.87 -0.31
N ARG A 115 14.53 -20.31 0.46
CA ARG A 115 15.05 -21.67 0.41
C ARG A 115 13.97 -22.71 0.65
N ASP A 116 13.09 -22.48 1.62
CA ASP A 116 12.07 -23.44 2.05
C ASP A 116 10.77 -23.34 1.21
N ALA A 117 10.67 -22.37 0.30
CA ALA A 117 9.50 -22.14 -0.52
C ALA A 117 9.45 -23.05 -1.76
N ALA A 118 8.32 -23.70 -2.02
CA ALA A 118 8.02 -24.34 -3.30
C ALA A 118 7.88 -23.29 -4.43
N PRO A 119 8.05 -23.64 -5.74
CA PRO A 119 8.10 -22.68 -6.84
C PRO A 119 7.00 -21.60 -6.89
N PRO A 120 5.69 -21.89 -6.77
CA PRO A 120 4.69 -20.82 -6.79
C PRO A 120 4.86 -19.84 -5.65
N MET A 121 5.15 -20.32 -4.43
CA MET A 121 5.35 -19.47 -3.25
C MET A 121 6.68 -18.74 -3.33
N ARG A 122 7.74 -19.40 -3.79
CA ARG A 122 9.07 -18.80 -4.00
C ARG A 122 8.96 -17.59 -4.94
N ARG A 123 8.25 -17.73 -6.06
CA ARG A 123 7.98 -16.64 -7.01
C ARG A 123 7.21 -15.49 -6.38
N MET A 124 6.17 -15.76 -5.58
CA MET A 124 5.43 -14.72 -4.87
C MET A 124 6.33 -13.93 -3.89
N VAL A 125 7.17 -14.63 -3.13
CA VAL A 125 8.12 -14.01 -2.20
C VAL A 125 9.14 -13.18 -2.97
N ALA A 126 9.73 -13.73 -4.04
CA ALA A 126 10.74 -13.05 -4.86
C ALA A 126 10.17 -11.78 -5.50
N LEU A 127 8.97 -11.84 -6.12
CA LEU A 127 8.31 -10.68 -6.71
C LEU A 127 8.03 -9.58 -5.67
N ALA A 128 7.65 -9.95 -4.44
CA ALA A 128 7.44 -8.99 -3.36
C ALA A 128 8.75 -8.39 -2.84
N ALA A 129 9.78 -9.23 -2.58
CA ALA A 129 10.99 -8.84 -1.86
C ALA A 129 12.13 -8.34 -2.75
N MET A 130 12.14 -8.70 -4.05
CA MET A 130 13.23 -8.40 -5.00
C MET A 130 12.78 -7.58 -6.20
N ALA A 131 11.44 -7.45 -6.44
CA ALA A 131 10.85 -6.56 -7.44
C ALA A 131 9.90 -5.52 -6.83
N GLY A 132 9.59 -5.64 -5.55
CA GLY A 132 8.75 -4.69 -4.84
C GLY A 132 7.28 -4.66 -5.29
N LEU A 133 6.75 -5.75 -5.85
CA LEU A 133 5.38 -5.80 -6.35
C LEU A 133 4.34 -5.82 -5.21
N ARG A 134 3.19 -5.19 -5.46
CA ARG A 134 2.00 -5.31 -4.59
C ARG A 134 1.32 -6.66 -4.81
N SER A 135 0.54 -7.14 -3.85
CA SER A 135 -0.20 -8.40 -4.00
C SER A 135 -1.12 -8.44 -5.23
N ALA A 136 -1.70 -7.30 -5.63
CA ALA A 136 -2.50 -7.20 -6.84
C ALA A 136 -1.65 -7.33 -8.12
N GLU A 137 -0.46 -6.77 -8.10
CA GLU A 137 0.49 -6.84 -9.21
C GLU A 137 1.07 -8.25 -9.34
N ILE A 138 1.41 -8.90 -8.22
CA ILE A 138 1.85 -10.31 -8.19
C ILE A 138 0.77 -11.24 -8.76
N ALA A 139 -0.50 -10.93 -8.47
CA ALA A 139 -1.63 -11.71 -8.97
C ALA A 139 -1.84 -11.57 -10.50
N ALA A 140 -1.51 -10.40 -11.04
CA ALA A 140 -1.77 -10.04 -12.43
C ALA A 140 -0.61 -10.36 -13.38
N VAL A 141 0.64 -10.31 -12.88
CA VAL A 141 1.84 -10.44 -13.72
C VAL A 141 1.96 -11.83 -14.34
N THR A 142 2.31 -11.84 -15.61
CA THR A 142 2.48 -13.06 -16.43
C THR A 142 3.92 -13.19 -16.93
N TRP A 143 4.27 -14.34 -17.46
CA TRP A 143 5.58 -14.57 -18.10
C TRP A 143 5.80 -13.67 -19.32
N ALA A 144 4.75 -13.26 -20.01
CA ALA A 144 4.80 -12.34 -21.15
C ALA A 144 5.18 -10.89 -20.74
N ASP A 145 5.10 -10.57 -19.44
CA ASP A 145 5.50 -9.27 -18.93
C ASP A 145 6.99 -9.19 -18.59
N ILE A 146 7.73 -10.31 -18.69
CA ILE A 146 9.19 -10.35 -18.48
C ILE A 146 9.90 -10.16 -19.81
N ASP A 147 10.52 -9.01 -19.96
CA ASP A 147 11.41 -8.68 -21.07
C ASP A 147 12.85 -8.95 -20.64
N ARG A 148 13.37 -10.15 -20.99
CA ARG A 148 14.72 -10.56 -20.60
C ARG A 148 15.80 -9.81 -21.38
N ASP A 149 15.52 -9.43 -22.62
CA ASP A 149 16.47 -8.76 -23.50
C ASP A 149 16.74 -7.33 -23.01
N ASN A 150 15.71 -6.63 -22.57
CA ASN A 150 15.80 -5.29 -21.99
C ASN A 150 15.97 -5.31 -20.46
N GLY A 151 15.94 -6.47 -19.82
CA GLY A 151 16.16 -6.62 -18.38
C GLY A 151 15.05 -5.96 -17.53
N VAL A 152 13.81 -6.00 -17.97
CA VAL A 152 12.69 -5.36 -17.26
C VAL A 152 11.48 -6.28 -17.09
N LEU A 153 10.76 -6.06 -15.99
CA LEU A 153 9.43 -6.61 -15.74
C LEU A 153 8.41 -5.49 -15.90
N TRP A 154 7.48 -5.67 -16.81
CA TRP A 154 6.37 -4.75 -17.00
C TRP A 154 5.26 -5.00 -15.98
N VAL A 155 4.91 -3.98 -15.21
CA VAL A 155 3.76 -4.01 -14.30
C VAL A 155 2.67 -3.16 -14.93
N ARG A 156 1.67 -3.86 -15.50
CA ARG A 156 0.56 -3.25 -16.21
C ARG A 156 -0.56 -2.88 -15.24
N GLU A 157 -1.29 -1.81 -15.56
CA GLU A 157 -2.45 -1.34 -14.78
C GLU A 157 -2.17 -1.19 -13.26
N GLY A 158 -0.99 -0.72 -12.89
CA GLY A 158 -0.65 -0.39 -11.51
C GLY A 158 -1.65 0.56 -10.87
N LYS A 159 -1.44 0.93 -9.61
CA LYS A 159 -2.32 1.90 -8.90
C LYS A 159 -2.46 3.19 -9.72
N GLY A 160 -3.71 3.52 -10.11
CA GLY A 160 -4.01 4.66 -10.98
C GLY A 160 -3.89 4.35 -12.48
N ARG A 161 -3.88 3.07 -12.88
CA ARG A 161 -3.80 2.60 -14.28
C ARG A 161 -2.56 3.10 -15.06
N LYS A 162 -1.46 3.29 -14.36
CA LYS A 162 -0.17 3.64 -14.97
C LYS A 162 0.72 2.41 -15.04
N ASP A 163 1.15 2.09 -16.24
CA ASP A 163 2.16 1.06 -16.46
C ASP A 163 3.51 1.55 -15.97
N ARG A 164 4.34 0.63 -15.49
CA ARG A 164 5.72 0.89 -15.15
C ARG A 164 6.60 -0.32 -15.42
N SER A 165 7.88 -0.08 -15.62
CA SER A 165 8.89 -1.13 -15.64
C SER A 165 9.60 -1.24 -14.29
N VAL A 166 9.98 -2.46 -13.93
CA VAL A 166 10.80 -2.77 -12.77
C VAL A 166 12.05 -3.49 -13.29
N PRO A 167 13.27 -3.02 -12.96
CA PRO A 167 14.49 -3.69 -13.39
C PRO A 167 14.58 -5.13 -12.87
N LEU A 168 14.98 -6.05 -13.72
CA LEU A 168 15.22 -7.44 -13.37
C LEU A 168 16.68 -7.59 -12.89
N SER A 169 16.84 -8.08 -11.66
CA SER A 169 18.14 -8.51 -11.18
C SER A 169 18.39 -9.98 -11.50
N ALA A 170 19.68 -10.39 -11.64
CA ALA A 170 20.02 -11.79 -11.80
C ALA A 170 19.47 -12.68 -10.68
N GLY A 171 19.49 -12.19 -9.44
CA GLY A 171 18.91 -12.88 -8.30
C GLY A 171 17.39 -13.09 -8.43
N LEU A 172 16.65 -12.08 -8.91
CA LEU A 172 15.21 -12.24 -9.15
C LEU A 172 14.95 -13.29 -10.23
N LEU A 173 15.69 -13.24 -11.35
CA LEU A 173 15.55 -14.21 -12.44
C LEU A 173 15.82 -15.64 -11.98
N ALA A 174 16.84 -15.86 -11.13
CA ALA A 174 17.13 -17.16 -10.54
C ALA A 174 15.97 -17.70 -9.69
N GLU A 175 15.35 -16.83 -8.88
CA GLU A 175 14.20 -17.22 -8.03
C GLU A 175 12.89 -17.44 -8.82
N LEU A 176 12.72 -16.77 -9.94
CA LEU A 176 11.58 -17.02 -10.84
C LEU A 176 11.74 -18.34 -11.59
N GLY A 177 12.96 -18.74 -11.91
CA GLY A 177 13.28 -19.95 -12.66
C GLY A 177 12.98 -19.85 -14.15
N GLU A 178 12.78 -21.00 -14.80
CA GLU A 178 12.51 -21.05 -16.24
C GLU A 178 11.17 -20.41 -16.61
N PRO A 179 11.13 -19.74 -17.78
CA PRO A 179 9.91 -19.17 -18.31
C PRO A 179 8.81 -20.25 -18.50
N GLY A 180 7.58 -19.82 -18.30
CA GLY A 180 6.39 -20.63 -18.56
C GLY A 180 5.35 -19.86 -19.35
N ALA A 181 4.11 -20.32 -19.35
CA ALA A 181 2.99 -19.62 -19.93
C ALA A 181 2.04 -19.11 -18.84
N GLY A 182 1.35 -17.98 -19.12
CA GLY A 182 0.34 -17.43 -18.23
C GLY A 182 0.91 -16.79 -16.95
N PRO A 183 0.18 -16.85 -15.82
CA PRO A 183 0.59 -16.21 -14.58
C PRO A 183 1.91 -16.76 -14.03
N ILE A 184 2.82 -15.87 -13.61
CA ILE A 184 4.13 -16.26 -13.02
C ILE A 184 3.93 -17.14 -11.78
N VAL A 185 2.87 -16.91 -11.02
CA VAL A 185 2.51 -17.68 -9.82
C VAL A 185 1.82 -19.02 -10.13
N GLY A 186 1.82 -19.44 -11.39
CA GLY A 186 1.38 -20.76 -11.85
C GLY A 186 -0.12 -20.91 -12.05
N LYS A 187 -0.95 -20.03 -11.51
CA LYS A 187 -2.42 -20.02 -11.71
C LYS A 187 -3.00 -18.62 -11.52
N ALA A 188 -4.20 -18.40 -12.05
CA ALA A 188 -4.92 -17.15 -11.83
C ALA A 188 -5.28 -17.00 -10.34
N MET A 189 -4.92 -15.84 -9.77
CA MET A 189 -5.22 -15.48 -8.39
C MET A 189 -5.66 -14.02 -8.33
N ASN A 190 -6.42 -13.65 -7.30
CA ASN A 190 -6.67 -12.24 -7.00
C ASN A 190 -5.74 -11.73 -5.88
N ALA A 191 -5.70 -10.42 -5.69
CA ALA A 191 -4.85 -9.76 -4.69
C ALA A 191 -5.04 -10.32 -3.27
N LYS A 192 -6.29 -10.60 -2.88
CA LYS A 192 -6.63 -11.14 -1.55
C LYS A 192 -6.06 -12.56 -1.37
N ALA A 193 -6.17 -13.40 -2.39
CA ALA A 193 -5.63 -14.75 -2.37
C ALA A 193 -4.10 -14.77 -2.28
N VAL A 194 -3.39 -13.91 -3.04
CA VAL A 194 -1.93 -13.75 -2.96
C VAL A 194 -1.52 -13.27 -1.56
N SER A 195 -2.16 -12.22 -1.05
CA SER A 195 -1.86 -11.68 0.29
C SER A 195 -2.10 -12.72 1.39
N ALA A 196 -3.19 -13.49 1.30
CA ALA A 196 -3.51 -14.53 2.27
C ALA A 196 -2.53 -15.72 2.19
N ALA A 197 -2.13 -16.13 0.98
CA ALA A 197 -1.16 -17.19 0.77
C ALA A 197 0.21 -16.82 1.34
N LEU A 198 0.73 -15.63 1.00
CA LEU A 198 1.97 -15.09 1.56
C LEU A 198 1.90 -14.98 3.09
N GLY A 199 0.82 -14.44 3.63
CA GLY A 199 0.67 -14.28 5.08
C GLY A 199 0.64 -15.62 5.83
N ARG A 200 -0.03 -16.65 5.30
CA ARG A 200 -0.01 -18.00 5.89
C ARG A 200 1.39 -18.62 5.85
N TYR A 201 2.03 -18.53 4.67
CA TYR A 201 3.37 -19.08 4.48
C TYR A 201 4.38 -18.45 5.42
N LEU A 202 4.42 -17.12 5.51
CA LEU A 202 5.35 -16.38 6.37
C LEU A 202 5.15 -16.74 7.84
N ARG A 203 3.91 -16.80 8.33
CA ARG A 203 3.61 -17.21 9.72
C ARG A 203 4.01 -18.66 10.01
N ALA A 204 3.77 -19.57 9.07
CA ALA A 204 4.18 -20.98 9.23
C ALA A 204 5.71 -21.15 9.35
N HIS A 205 6.49 -20.17 8.83
CA HIS A 205 7.95 -20.14 8.94
C HIS A 205 8.44 -19.19 10.06
N GLY A 206 7.59 -18.94 11.07
CA GLY A 206 7.94 -18.14 12.26
C GLY A 206 8.20 -16.67 11.97
N SER A 207 7.59 -16.12 10.91
CA SER A 207 7.81 -14.74 10.48
C SER A 207 6.54 -13.89 10.65
N ASP A 208 6.67 -12.75 11.34
CA ASP A 208 5.62 -11.73 11.47
C ASP A 208 5.59 -10.77 10.27
N PHE A 209 6.33 -11.09 9.21
CA PHE A 209 6.37 -10.26 8.03
C PHE A 209 5.09 -10.43 7.18
N THR A 210 4.83 -9.44 6.38
CA THR A 210 3.70 -9.39 5.43
C THR A 210 4.22 -9.13 4.03
N ALA A 211 3.39 -9.36 3.00
CA ALA A 211 3.72 -8.96 1.62
C ALA A 211 4.17 -7.49 1.53
N HIS A 212 3.55 -6.61 2.34
CA HIS A 212 3.93 -5.20 2.38
C HIS A 212 5.33 -4.98 2.99
N LYS A 213 5.71 -5.73 4.02
CA LYS A 213 7.06 -5.66 4.61
C LYS A 213 8.14 -6.21 3.66
N LEU A 214 7.84 -7.25 2.86
CA LEU A 214 8.73 -7.72 1.81
C LEU A 214 8.97 -6.64 0.74
N ARG A 215 7.90 -6.00 0.28
CA ARG A 215 8.01 -4.86 -0.65
C ARG A 215 8.76 -3.67 -0.04
N ALA A 216 8.52 -3.36 1.24
CA ALA A 216 9.22 -2.29 1.95
C ALA A 216 10.73 -2.53 1.97
N ARG A 217 11.17 -3.80 2.15
CA ARG A 217 12.58 -4.18 2.06
C ARG A 217 13.18 -3.80 0.69
N TYR A 218 12.51 -4.15 -0.41
CA TYR A 218 12.99 -3.79 -1.75
C TYR A 218 13.21 -2.29 -1.89
N LEU A 219 12.20 -1.50 -1.52
CA LEU A 219 12.26 -0.05 -1.65
C LEU A 219 13.33 0.58 -0.76
N THR A 220 13.49 0.09 0.48
CA THR A 220 14.54 0.56 1.39
C THR A 220 15.93 0.27 0.82
N ARG A 221 16.15 -0.94 0.29
CA ARG A 221 17.44 -1.31 -0.31
C ARG A 221 17.72 -0.58 -1.62
N PHE A 222 16.70 -0.44 -2.46
CA PHE A 222 16.80 0.32 -3.71
C PHE A 222 17.20 1.76 -3.42
N LEU A 223 16.53 2.40 -2.48
CA LEU A 223 16.83 3.78 -2.09
C LEU A 223 18.22 3.90 -1.43
N ALA A 224 18.59 2.96 -0.58
CA ALA A 224 19.93 2.94 0.03
C ALA A 224 21.06 2.77 -1.01
N ALA A 225 20.82 1.97 -2.06
CA ALA A 225 21.79 1.73 -3.11
C ALA A 225 21.92 2.90 -4.11
N THR A 226 20.81 3.55 -4.45
CA THR A 226 20.77 4.58 -5.49
C THR A 226 20.84 6.01 -4.94
N GLY A 227 20.34 6.25 -3.72
CA GLY A 227 20.13 7.59 -3.18
C GLY A 227 19.00 8.37 -3.90
N ASP A 228 18.36 7.78 -4.90
CA ASP A 228 17.39 8.43 -5.78
C ASP A 228 15.95 8.12 -5.36
N ALA A 229 15.31 9.10 -4.70
CA ALA A 229 13.93 8.98 -4.26
C ALA A 229 12.92 9.01 -5.43
N VAL A 230 13.29 9.65 -6.57
CA VAL A 230 12.42 9.71 -7.75
C VAL A 230 12.40 8.35 -8.43
N ALA A 231 13.58 7.75 -8.67
CA ALA A 231 13.68 6.40 -9.21
C ALA A 231 12.99 5.37 -8.29
N ALA A 232 13.15 5.49 -6.97
CA ALA A 232 12.45 4.64 -6.01
C ALA A 232 10.92 4.80 -6.09
N ALA A 233 10.41 6.02 -6.28
CA ALA A 233 8.98 6.27 -6.47
C ALA A 233 8.46 5.67 -7.79
N GLN A 234 9.23 5.77 -8.86
CA GLN A 234 8.89 5.19 -10.17
C GLN A 234 8.76 3.67 -10.09
N VAL A 235 9.79 2.96 -9.58
CA VAL A 235 9.73 1.49 -9.45
C VAL A 235 8.66 1.05 -8.45
N ALA A 236 8.35 1.87 -7.45
CA ALA A 236 7.25 1.63 -6.52
C ALA A 236 5.87 1.86 -7.14
N GLY A 237 5.75 2.60 -8.22
CA GLY A 237 4.47 3.09 -8.72
C GLY A 237 3.75 3.96 -7.69
N HIS A 238 4.50 4.87 -7.04
CA HIS A 238 3.96 5.88 -6.16
C HIS A 238 3.81 7.19 -6.91
N SER A 239 2.62 7.78 -6.87
CA SER A 239 2.35 9.11 -7.44
C SER A 239 2.85 10.25 -6.56
N ASP A 240 3.20 9.95 -5.30
CA ASP A 240 3.62 10.92 -4.29
C ASP A 240 4.94 10.49 -3.64
N LEU A 241 5.94 11.37 -3.71
CA LEU A 241 7.26 11.17 -3.10
C LEU A 241 7.19 11.08 -1.56
N SER A 242 6.18 11.68 -0.92
CA SER A 242 6.02 11.61 0.54
C SER A 242 5.87 10.17 1.04
N SER A 243 5.37 9.28 0.22
CA SER A 243 5.27 7.85 0.55
C SER A 243 6.63 7.13 0.56
N ILE A 244 7.64 7.67 -0.14
CA ILE A 244 9.00 7.10 -0.22
C ILE A 244 9.84 7.53 0.97
N THR A 245 9.59 8.69 1.57
CA THR A 245 10.39 9.20 2.69
C THR A 245 10.42 8.26 3.90
N ARG A 246 9.39 7.41 4.07
CA ARG A 246 9.36 6.39 5.13
C ARG A 246 10.41 5.28 4.95
N TYR A 247 10.95 5.11 3.74
CA TYR A 247 12.00 4.14 3.40
C TYR A 247 13.38 4.79 3.37
N ALA A 248 13.45 6.11 3.44
CA ALA A 248 14.68 6.87 3.49
C ALA A 248 15.27 6.79 4.91
N VAL A 249 16.05 5.73 5.15
CA VAL A 249 16.96 5.70 6.30
C VAL A 249 18.24 6.38 5.84
N ALA A 250 18.39 7.66 6.15
CA ALA A 250 19.65 8.34 5.94
C ALA A 250 20.71 7.66 6.82
N SER A 251 21.62 6.90 6.21
CA SER A 251 22.77 6.38 6.95
C SER A 251 23.68 7.56 7.36
N SER A 252 24.35 7.43 8.50
CA SER A 252 25.36 8.41 8.93
C SER A 252 26.40 8.65 7.84
N ASP A 253 26.70 7.63 7.05
CA ASP A 253 27.63 7.67 5.93
C ASP A 253 27.11 8.50 4.74
N THR A 254 25.83 8.42 4.44
CA THR A 254 25.18 9.25 3.41
C THR A 254 25.13 10.72 3.84
N MET A 255 24.83 10.99 5.12
CA MET A 255 24.84 12.34 5.66
C MET A 255 26.26 12.93 5.66
N ARG A 256 27.29 12.13 6.03
CA ARG A 256 28.69 12.55 6.00
C ARG A 256 29.14 12.86 4.58
N ARG A 257 28.88 12.00 3.61
CA ARG A 257 29.22 12.24 2.19
C ARG A 257 28.55 13.48 1.64
N GLY A 258 27.28 13.71 2.02
CA GLY A 258 26.55 14.93 1.65
C GLY A 258 27.18 16.18 2.23
N ALA A 259 27.57 16.14 3.50
CA ALA A 259 28.27 17.26 4.15
C ALA A 259 29.65 17.54 3.56
N GLU A 260 30.44 16.50 3.26
CA GLU A 260 31.73 16.62 2.59
C GLU A 260 31.60 17.22 1.18
N ALA A 261 30.60 16.79 0.42
CA ALA A 261 30.35 17.32 -0.92
C ALA A 261 29.91 18.80 -0.89
N ALA A 262 29.01 19.15 0.04
CA ALA A 262 28.51 20.51 0.19
C ALA A 262 29.57 21.47 0.77
N GLY A 263 30.53 20.95 1.55
CA GLY A 263 31.62 21.75 2.13
C GLY A 263 32.81 22.01 1.18
N ARG A 264 32.83 21.43 -0.01
CA ARG A 264 33.88 21.70 -1.00
C ARG A 264 33.59 23.04 -1.66
N ILE A 265 34.51 23.99 -1.45
CA ILE A 265 34.58 25.24 -2.23
C ILE A 265 35.42 24.91 -3.45
N GLY A 266 34.77 24.91 -4.63
CA GLY A 266 35.41 24.61 -5.91
C GLY A 266 36.41 25.67 -6.35
#